data_ba12e408a7dc7c58603c95d9a091668f
#
_entry.id   ba12e408a7dc7c58603c95d9a091668f
#
_cell.length_a   1.000
_cell.length_b   1.000
_cell.length_c   1.000
_cell.angle_alpha   90.00
_cell.angle_beta   90.00
_cell.angle_gamma   90.00
#
_symmetry.space_group_name_H-M   'P 1'
#
loop_
_entity.id
_entity.type
_entity.pdbx_description
1 polymer ?
#
loop_
_entity_poly.entity_id
_entity_poly.type
_entity_poly.pdbx_seq_one_letter_code
_entity_poly.pdbx_strand_id
1 'polypeptide(L)'
;MEELEPELRRRVERAPVARLATVRPDGHPHVVPITFALDAGTVVTAIDHKPKTTTSLQRLRNVEARPVASVLVDHYDEDWSRLWWVRGDGSARVVTGGAEREQAVERLVAKYEQYREAPPQGPVIVVSVARWAAWSP
;
A
#
# COMPACT_ATOMS: atom_id res chain seq x y z
N MET A 1 18.66 4.42 -4.28
CA MET A 1 17.26 4.43 -3.81
C MET A 1 17.02 5.70 -3.01
N GLU A 2 16.03 6.45 -3.42
CA GLU A 2 15.66 7.67 -2.70
C GLU A 2 14.98 7.31 -1.39
N GLU A 3 15.29 8.06 -0.36
CA GLU A 3 14.59 7.93 0.90
C GLU A 3 13.58 9.08 1.03
N LEU A 4 12.47 8.78 1.62
CA LEU A 4 11.44 9.78 1.90
C LEU A 4 11.91 10.66 3.06
N GLU A 5 11.74 11.98 2.89
CA GLU A 5 12.08 12.93 3.95
C GLU A 5 11.36 12.54 5.25
N PRO A 6 12.02 12.63 6.42
CA PRO A 6 11.44 12.14 7.69
C PRO A 6 10.06 12.70 8.02
N GLU A 7 9.79 13.97 7.78
CA GLU A 7 8.47 14.53 8.07
C GLU A 7 7.40 13.95 7.16
N LEU A 8 7.70 13.80 5.87
CA LEU A 8 6.76 13.18 4.93
C LEU A 8 6.55 11.72 5.27
N ARG A 9 7.60 11.02 5.68
CA ARG A 9 7.49 9.63 6.10
C ARG A 9 6.52 9.50 7.27
N ARG A 10 6.62 10.37 8.27
CA ARG A 10 5.69 10.34 9.40
C ARG A 10 4.24 10.56 8.97
N ARG A 11 4.02 11.47 8.03
CA ARG A 11 2.67 11.70 7.49
C ARG A 11 2.11 10.47 6.81
N VAL A 12 2.93 9.80 6.02
CA VAL A 12 2.52 8.57 5.35
C VAL A 12 2.22 7.47 6.36
N GLU A 13 3.10 7.31 7.36
CA GLU A 13 2.92 6.29 8.41
C GLU A 13 1.61 6.47 9.18
N ARG A 14 1.18 7.70 9.38
CA ARG A 14 -0.05 8.01 10.13
C ARG A 14 -1.31 7.95 9.29
N ALA A 15 -1.18 8.01 7.98
CA ALA A 15 -2.34 8.04 7.10
C ALA A 15 -3.10 6.71 7.19
N PRO A 16 -4.42 6.74 7.37
CA PRO A 16 -5.19 5.50 7.53
C PRO A 16 -5.48 4.79 6.23
N VAL A 17 -5.42 5.49 5.10
CA VAL A 17 -5.81 4.94 3.80
C VAL A 17 -4.83 5.44 2.74
N ALA A 18 -4.51 4.57 1.80
CA ALA A 18 -3.78 4.92 0.60
C ALA A 18 -4.56 4.44 -0.61
N ARG A 19 -4.12 4.84 -1.81
CA ARG A 19 -4.66 4.34 -3.08
C ARG A 19 -3.58 3.51 -3.74
N LEU A 20 -3.94 2.28 -4.10
CA LEU A 20 -3.04 1.36 -4.78
C LEU A 20 -3.42 1.30 -6.25
N ALA A 21 -2.50 1.68 -7.11
CA ALA A 21 -2.66 1.60 -8.55
C ALA A 21 -1.86 0.41 -9.07
N THR A 22 -2.52 -0.46 -9.81
CA THR A 22 -1.91 -1.60 -10.49
C THR A 22 -2.38 -1.59 -11.94
N VAL A 23 -1.85 -2.49 -12.75
CA VAL A 23 -2.16 -2.55 -14.18
C VAL A 23 -2.75 -3.91 -14.49
N ARG A 24 -3.93 -3.91 -15.13
CA ARG A 24 -4.55 -5.15 -15.57
C ARG A 24 -3.70 -5.83 -16.65
N PRO A 25 -3.86 -7.14 -16.83
CA PRO A 25 -3.12 -7.83 -17.91
C PRO A 25 -3.29 -7.19 -19.28
N ASP A 26 -4.45 -6.59 -19.55
CA ASP A 26 -4.72 -5.91 -20.82
C ASP A 26 -4.18 -4.47 -20.87
N GLY A 27 -3.50 -4.01 -19.82
CA GLY A 27 -2.92 -2.69 -19.77
C GLY A 27 -3.80 -1.61 -19.16
N HIS A 28 -5.03 -1.94 -18.79
CA HIS A 28 -5.93 -0.95 -18.20
C HIS A 28 -5.53 -0.64 -16.75
N PRO A 29 -5.47 0.64 -16.36
CA PRO A 29 -5.15 0.98 -14.97
C PRO A 29 -6.28 0.57 -14.02
N HIS A 30 -5.90 0.21 -12.80
CA HIS A 30 -6.81 -0.24 -11.76
C HIS A 30 -6.40 0.43 -10.45
N VAL A 31 -7.34 1.09 -9.77
CA VAL A 31 -7.06 1.84 -8.54
C VAL A 31 -8.07 1.46 -7.47
N VAL A 32 -7.58 1.13 -6.28
CA VAL A 32 -8.45 0.81 -5.14
C VAL A 32 -7.90 1.47 -3.87
N PRO A 33 -8.76 1.80 -2.91
CA PRO A 33 -8.29 2.21 -1.58
C PRO A 33 -7.78 1.00 -0.81
N ILE A 34 -6.77 1.21 0.02
CA ILE A 34 -6.17 0.14 0.82
C ILE A 34 -5.84 0.65 2.21
N THR A 35 -5.87 -0.25 3.18
CA THR A 35 -5.12 -0.07 4.42
C THR A 35 -3.69 -0.54 4.15
N PHE A 36 -2.73 0.03 4.85
CA PHE A 36 -1.32 -0.24 4.52
C PHE A 36 -0.43 0.10 5.71
N ALA A 37 0.80 -0.37 5.64
CA ALA A 37 1.85 0.04 6.58
C ALA A 37 3.16 0.18 5.81
N LEU A 38 4.05 1.00 6.35
CA LEU A 38 5.41 1.09 5.84
C LEU A 38 6.30 0.12 6.58
N ASP A 39 7.24 -0.49 5.87
CA ASP A 39 8.27 -1.34 6.44
C ASP A 39 9.56 -1.05 5.67
N ALA A 40 10.38 -0.14 6.23
CA ALA A 40 11.58 0.37 5.58
C ALA A 40 11.23 0.97 4.21
N GLY A 41 11.76 0.45 3.13
CA GLY A 41 11.49 0.94 1.77
C GLY A 41 10.29 0.29 1.09
N THR A 42 9.45 -0.43 1.84
CA THR A 42 8.30 -1.12 1.27
C THR A 42 6.99 -0.61 1.84
N VAL A 43 5.94 -0.77 1.04
CA VAL A 43 4.56 -0.56 1.47
C VAL A 43 3.89 -1.91 1.45
N VAL A 44 3.28 -2.31 2.56
CA VAL A 44 2.62 -3.61 2.66
C VAL A 44 1.12 -3.41 2.84
N THR A 45 0.34 -4.25 2.18
CA THR A 45 -1.11 -4.25 2.31
C THR A 45 -1.61 -5.68 2.25
N ALA A 46 -2.56 -6.01 3.11
CA ALA A 46 -3.12 -7.35 3.16
C ALA A 46 -4.40 -7.41 2.34
N ILE A 47 -4.66 -8.58 1.80
CA ILE A 47 -5.94 -8.86 1.17
C ILE A 47 -6.92 -9.19 2.29
N ASP A 48 -8.04 -8.47 2.31
CA ASP A 48 -9.09 -8.74 3.29
C ASP A 48 -9.57 -10.18 3.10
N HIS A 49 -9.69 -10.89 4.20
CA HIS A 49 -10.10 -12.29 4.19
C HIS A 49 -11.60 -12.49 3.97
N LYS A 50 -12.32 -11.45 3.59
CA LYS A 50 -13.68 -11.62 3.09
C LYS A 50 -13.57 -12.26 1.72
N PRO A 51 -13.84 -13.57 1.63
CA PRO A 51 -13.28 -14.34 0.52
C PRO A 51 -14.00 -14.19 -0.81
N LYS A 52 -14.85 -13.23 -1.00
CA LYS A 52 -15.68 -13.21 -2.21
C LYS A 52 -15.74 -11.87 -2.93
N THR A 53 -14.77 -11.00 -2.70
CA THR A 53 -14.74 -9.78 -3.48
C THR A 53 -13.81 -9.96 -4.66
N THR A 54 -14.39 -9.90 -5.85
CA THR A 54 -13.63 -9.96 -7.09
C THR A 54 -12.57 -8.87 -7.17
N THR A 55 -12.77 -7.76 -6.46
CA THR A 55 -11.83 -6.65 -6.42
C THR A 55 -10.48 -7.05 -5.82
N SER A 56 -10.50 -7.80 -4.71
CA SER A 56 -9.26 -8.27 -4.09
C SER A 56 -8.53 -9.24 -5.00
N LEU A 57 -9.25 -10.12 -5.66
CA LEU A 57 -8.66 -11.07 -6.61
C LEU A 57 -8.09 -10.36 -7.83
N GLN A 58 -8.73 -9.29 -8.28
CA GLN A 58 -8.25 -8.55 -9.44
C GLN A 58 -6.88 -7.91 -9.18
N ARG A 59 -6.68 -7.29 -8.02
CA ARG A 59 -5.37 -6.68 -7.73
C ARG A 59 -4.27 -7.74 -7.60
N LEU A 60 -4.58 -8.91 -7.07
CA LEU A 60 -3.62 -10.01 -7.02
C LEU A 60 -3.21 -10.45 -8.43
N ARG A 61 -4.20 -10.66 -9.31
CA ARG A 61 -3.92 -11.03 -10.71
C ARG A 61 -3.10 -9.97 -11.43
N ASN A 62 -3.41 -8.70 -11.15
CA ASN A 62 -2.68 -7.59 -11.77
C ASN A 62 -1.20 -7.64 -11.39
N VAL A 63 -0.92 -7.79 -10.10
CA VAL A 63 0.46 -7.82 -9.60
C VAL A 63 1.21 -9.04 -10.14
N GLU A 64 0.54 -10.18 -10.22
CA GLU A 64 1.18 -11.39 -10.74
C GLU A 64 1.49 -11.27 -12.23
N ALA A 65 0.60 -10.65 -13.00
CA ALA A 65 0.80 -10.49 -14.44
C ALA A 65 1.75 -9.34 -14.75
N ARG A 66 1.65 -8.24 -14.02
CA ARG A 66 2.47 -7.04 -14.22
C ARG A 66 2.94 -6.57 -12.85
N PRO A 67 4.17 -6.92 -12.46
CA PRO A 67 4.66 -6.70 -11.08
C PRO A 67 5.11 -5.26 -10.83
N VAL A 68 4.24 -4.32 -11.11
CA VAL A 68 4.48 -2.89 -10.88
C VAL A 68 3.29 -2.31 -10.14
N ALA A 69 3.54 -1.28 -9.34
CA ALA A 69 2.48 -0.60 -8.62
C ALA A 69 2.90 0.80 -8.22
N SER A 70 1.91 1.64 -8.00
CA SER A 70 2.11 2.94 -7.35
C SER A 70 1.18 3.02 -6.17
N VAL A 71 1.65 3.67 -5.10
CA VAL A 71 0.86 3.89 -3.90
C VAL A 71 0.80 5.40 -3.68
N LEU A 72 -0.42 5.93 -3.57
CA LEU A 72 -0.63 7.36 -3.34
C LEU A 72 -1.25 7.57 -1.98
N VAL A 73 -0.64 8.43 -1.18
CA VAL A 73 -1.19 8.91 0.09
C VAL A 73 -1.37 10.41 -0.06
N ASP A 74 -2.57 10.88 0.21
CA ASP A 74 -2.86 12.30 0.01
C ASP A 74 -3.72 12.81 1.15
N HIS A 75 -3.65 14.12 1.35
CA HIS A 75 -4.43 14.81 2.37
C HIS A 75 -5.11 16.01 1.72
N TYR A 76 -6.44 16.04 1.81
CA TYR A 76 -7.21 17.20 1.39
C TYR A 76 -7.60 18.04 2.60
N ASP A 77 -7.57 19.35 2.43
CA ASP A 77 -7.98 20.32 3.45
C ASP A 77 -8.60 21.51 2.73
N GLU A 78 -9.64 22.09 3.30
CA GLU A 78 -10.24 23.32 2.75
C GLU A 78 -9.24 24.46 2.72
N ASP A 79 -8.30 24.48 3.66
CA ASP A 79 -7.15 25.38 3.63
C ASP A 79 -6.08 24.71 2.77
N TRP A 80 -5.93 25.16 1.55
CA TRP A 80 -5.05 24.55 0.56
C TRP A 80 -3.56 24.65 0.95
N SER A 81 -3.20 25.49 1.92
CA SER A 81 -1.82 25.52 2.41
C SER A 81 -1.46 24.25 3.20
N ARG A 82 -2.44 23.43 3.52
CA ARG A 82 -2.26 22.16 4.25
C ARG A 82 -2.35 20.94 3.37
N LEU A 83 -2.53 21.11 2.07
CA LEU A 83 -2.55 19.97 1.15
C LEU A 83 -1.17 19.33 1.06
N TRP A 84 -1.15 18.03 0.89
CA TRP A 84 0.08 17.31 0.56
C TRP A 84 -0.26 15.98 -0.08
N TRP A 85 0.67 15.46 -0.85
CA TRP A 85 0.58 14.08 -1.30
C TRP A 85 1.97 13.49 -1.42
N VAL A 86 2.03 12.16 -1.27
CA VAL A 86 3.24 11.36 -1.44
C VAL A 86 2.88 10.17 -2.29
N ARG A 87 3.70 9.87 -3.29
CA ARG A 87 3.51 8.70 -4.13
C ARG A 87 4.79 7.88 -4.17
N GLY A 88 4.64 6.56 -3.96
CA GLY A 88 5.73 5.62 -4.13
C GLY A 88 5.49 4.79 -5.37
N ASP A 89 6.46 4.76 -6.27
CA ASP A 89 6.41 3.95 -7.49
C ASP A 89 7.43 2.83 -7.38
N GLY A 90 7.04 1.61 -7.74
CA GLY A 90 7.96 0.51 -7.62
C GLY A 90 7.47 -0.81 -8.18
N SER A 91 8.15 -1.87 -7.79
CA SER A 91 7.74 -3.23 -8.12
C SER A 91 6.84 -3.77 -7.04
N ALA A 92 5.97 -4.70 -7.42
CA ALA A 92 5.02 -5.30 -6.48
C ALA A 92 5.04 -6.81 -6.62
N ARG A 93 4.79 -7.50 -5.52
CA ARG A 93 4.70 -8.96 -5.53
C ARG A 93 3.70 -9.43 -4.49
N VAL A 94 3.17 -10.62 -4.71
CA VAL A 94 2.24 -11.26 -3.80
C VAL A 94 3.03 -12.22 -2.92
N VAL A 95 2.85 -12.13 -1.60
CA VAL A 95 3.51 -12.99 -0.64
C VAL A 95 2.45 -13.78 0.10
N THR A 96 2.50 -15.11 -0.04
CA THR A 96 1.45 -15.98 0.48
C THR A 96 1.79 -16.62 1.82
N GLY A 97 3.06 -16.61 2.23
CA GLY A 97 3.46 -17.20 3.49
C GLY A 97 4.91 -16.91 3.83
N GLY A 98 5.37 -17.47 4.94
CA GLY A 98 6.75 -17.32 5.38
C GLY A 98 6.99 -16.10 6.23
N ALA A 99 8.26 -15.87 6.57
CA ALA A 99 8.66 -14.81 7.49
C ALA A 99 8.31 -13.42 6.96
N GLU A 100 8.41 -13.21 5.67
CA GLU A 100 8.09 -11.92 5.08
C GLU A 100 6.61 -11.57 5.23
N ARG A 101 5.73 -12.55 5.03
CA ARG A 101 4.31 -12.35 5.24
C ARG A 101 4.02 -12.03 6.70
N GLU A 102 4.63 -12.79 7.60
CA GLU A 102 4.42 -12.59 9.03
C GLU A 102 4.87 -11.19 9.47
N GLN A 103 5.99 -10.71 8.96
CA GLN A 103 6.48 -9.38 9.28
C GLN A 103 5.55 -8.30 8.75
N ALA A 104 5.03 -8.48 7.54
CA ALA A 104 4.06 -7.54 6.97
C ALA A 104 2.80 -7.47 7.81
N VAL A 105 2.28 -8.61 8.23
CA VAL A 105 1.08 -8.68 9.08
C VAL A 105 1.35 -8.01 10.43
N GLU A 106 2.53 -8.21 11.02
CA GLU A 106 2.89 -7.54 12.27
C GLU A 106 2.82 -6.01 12.14
N ARG A 107 3.30 -5.47 11.03
CA ARG A 107 3.24 -4.01 10.79
C ARG A 107 1.80 -3.52 10.69
N LEU A 108 0.95 -4.27 10.02
CA LEU A 108 -0.46 -3.92 9.88
C LEU A 108 -1.21 -4.02 11.21
N VAL A 109 -0.95 -5.08 11.96
CA VAL A 109 -1.55 -5.27 13.29
C VAL A 109 -1.13 -4.16 14.25
N ALA A 110 0.12 -3.72 14.19
CA ALA A 110 0.60 -2.64 15.02
C ALA A 110 -0.12 -1.32 14.73
N LYS A 111 -0.52 -1.11 13.48
CA LYS A 111 -1.13 0.14 13.03
C LYS A 111 -2.65 0.17 13.20
N TYR A 112 -3.34 -0.95 12.92
CA TYR A 112 -4.80 -0.98 12.86
C TYR A 112 -5.38 -1.86 13.95
N GLU A 113 -6.23 -1.26 14.78
CA GLU A 113 -6.90 -1.98 15.87
C GLU A 113 -7.75 -3.15 15.35
N GLN A 114 -8.42 -2.95 14.21
CA GLN A 114 -9.25 -3.99 13.61
C GLN A 114 -8.44 -5.25 13.28
N TYR A 115 -7.18 -5.08 12.91
CA TYR A 115 -6.30 -6.21 12.60
C TYR A 115 -5.76 -6.90 13.86
N ARG A 116 -5.78 -6.22 15.01
CA ARG A 116 -5.44 -6.88 16.28
C ARG A 116 -6.51 -7.87 16.68
N GLU A 117 -7.78 -7.53 16.43
CA GLU A 117 -8.90 -8.42 16.75
C GLU A 117 -9.04 -9.54 15.73
N ALA A 118 -8.76 -9.26 14.45
CA ALA A 118 -8.91 -10.23 13.37
C ALA A 118 -7.76 -10.05 12.39
N PRO A 119 -6.58 -10.64 12.69
CA PRO A 119 -5.42 -10.50 11.81
C PRO A 119 -5.70 -11.03 10.40
N PRO A 120 -5.15 -10.39 9.38
CA PRO A 120 -5.32 -10.86 8.00
C PRO A 120 -4.77 -12.28 7.86
N GLN A 121 -5.50 -13.15 7.17
CA GLN A 121 -5.10 -14.53 6.96
C GLN A 121 -4.72 -14.82 5.51
N GLY A 122 -5.08 -13.94 4.59
CA GLY A 122 -4.77 -14.12 3.19
C GLY A 122 -3.38 -13.63 2.80
N PRO A 123 -3.12 -13.55 1.51
CA PRO A 123 -1.83 -13.05 1.03
C PRO A 123 -1.68 -11.56 1.29
N VAL A 124 -0.43 -11.10 1.25
CA VAL A 124 -0.13 -9.68 1.30
C VAL A 124 0.50 -9.27 -0.02
N ILE A 125 0.33 -8.01 -0.38
CA ILE A 125 1.06 -7.41 -1.49
C ILE A 125 2.15 -6.55 -0.88
N VAL A 126 3.37 -6.69 -1.38
CA VAL A 126 4.51 -5.91 -0.96
C VAL A 126 4.95 -5.06 -2.15
N VAL A 127 4.94 -3.74 -1.97
CA VAL A 127 5.43 -2.81 -2.98
C VAL A 127 6.80 -2.33 -2.53
N SER A 128 7.83 -2.69 -3.30
CA SER A 128 9.19 -2.20 -3.07
C SER A 128 9.34 -0.88 -3.80
N VAL A 129 9.38 0.21 -3.05
CA VAL A 129 9.37 1.55 -3.65
C VAL A 129 10.76 1.87 -4.17
N ALA A 130 10.84 2.11 -5.48
CA ALA A 130 12.08 2.51 -6.15
C ALA A 130 12.25 4.02 -6.13
N ARG A 131 11.14 4.75 -6.16
CA ARG A 131 11.19 6.22 -6.21
C ARG A 131 9.99 6.81 -5.49
N TRP A 132 10.26 7.80 -4.67
CA TRP A 132 9.23 8.60 -4.01
C TRP A 132 9.07 9.93 -4.75
N ALA A 133 7.84 10.39 -4.89
CA ALA A 133 7.51 11.73 -5.33
C ALA A 133 6.59 12.35 -4.29
N ALA A 134 6.70 13.65 -4.08
CA ALA A 134 5.90 14.32 -3.06
C ALA A 134 5.67 15.76 -3.45
N TRP A 135 4.59 16.32 -2.89
CA TRP A 135 4.27 17.73 -3.10
C TRP A 135 3.63 18.29 -1.84
N SER A 136 4.03 19.50 -1.48
CA SER A 136 3.35 20.32 -0.49
C SER A 136 3.58 21.78 -0.86
N PRO A 137 2.66 22.69 -0.48
CA PRO A 137 2.84 24.11 -0.76
C PRO A 137 4.02 24.70 -0.02
#